data_2e5e8408c16f79008d5ba25893821bfb
#
_entry.id   2e5e8408c16f79008d5ba25893821bfb
#
_cell.length_a   1.000
_cell.length_b   1.000
_cell.length_c   1.000
_cell.angle_alpha   90.00
_cell.angle_beta   90.00
_cell.angle_gamma   90.00
#
_symmetry.space_group_name_H-M   'P 1'
#
loop_
_entity.id
_entity.type
_entity.pdbx_description
1 polymer ?
#
loop_
_entity_poly.entity_id
_entity_poly.type
_entity_poly.pdbx_seq_one_letter_code
_entity_poly.pdbx_strand_id
1 'polypeptide(L)'
;VLAHVKELVAQNHAKYCALGLEADIFAAGLKRKESHGKVVFGSVQSVARNLEAFQAEFSLLIVDECHRIGDDEESQYQQILTHLTKVNPHLRLLGLTATPFRLGKGWIYHFHYHGMVRGDEKALFRDCIYELPLRYMIKHGYLTPPERLDMPVVQYDFSRLQAQSNGLFSEADLNRELKKQQRITPHIISQIIEFAQTRKGVMIFAATVEHAKEILGLLPADDAALITGDTPGSERDVLIENFKAQRFRYLVNVAVLTTGFDAPHVDLIAILRPTE
;
A
#
# COMPACT_ATOMS: atom_id res chain seq x y z
N VAL A 1 -10.49 14.77 -0.83
CA VAL A 1 -9.70 13.68 -0.26
C VAL A 1 -8.99 12.95 -1.40
N LEU A 2 -7.67 12.80 -1.33
CA LEU A 2 -6.87 12.12 -2.35
C LEU A 2 -6.34 10.79 -1.84
N ALA A 3 -6.41 9.77 -2.70
CA ALA A 3 -5.74 8.50 -2.50
C ALA A 3 -5.01 8.06 -3.78
N HIS A 4 -3.97 7.25 -3.63
CA HIS A 4 -3.11 6.86 -4.75
C HIS A 4 -3.74 5.78 -5.64
N VAL A 5 -4.53 4.87 -5.08
CA VAL A 5 -5.17 3.75 -5.78
C VAL A 5 -6.69 3.84 -5.72
N LYS A 6 -7.36 3.34 -6.77
CA LYS A 6 -8.83 3.37 -6.89
C LYS A 6 -9.55 2.65 -5.75
N GLU A 7 -8.96 1.58 -5.25
CA GLU A 7 -9.49 0.77 -4.15
C GLU A 7 -9.62 1.58 -2.86
N LEU A 8 -8.61 2.39 -2.53
CA LEU A 8 -8.65 3.31 -1.37
C LEU A 8 -9.68 4.41 -1.58
N VAL A 9 -9.80 4.96 -2.80
CA VAL A 9 -10.84 5.95 -3.13
C VAL A 9 -12.23 5.38 -2.87
N ALA A 10 -12.50 4.18 -3.38
CA ALA A 10 -13.79 3.49 -3.21
C ALA A 10 -14.07 3.18 -1.72
N GLN A 11 -13.07 2.66 -1.00
CA GLN A 11 -13.20 2.28 0.40
C GLN A 11 -13.45 3.51 1.30
N ASN A 12 -12.67 4.57 1.12
CA ASN A 12 -12.81 5.80 1.91
C ASN A 12 -14.15 6.48 1.65
N HIS A 13 -14.59 6.54 0.38
CA HIS A 13 -15.91 7.04 0.01
C HIS A 13 -17.03 6.21 0.64
N ALA A 14 -16.99 4.88 0.55
CA ALA A 14 -18.00 4.00 1.12
C ALA A 14 -18.11 4.16 2.65
N LYS A 15 -16.99 4.23 3.36
CA LYS A 15 -16.95 4.49 4.80
C LYS A 15 -17.56 5.85 5.17
N TYR A 16 -17.27 6.88 4.38
CA TYR A 16 -17.82 8.22 4.59
C TYR A 16 -19.35 8.23 4.37
N CYS A 17 -19.82 7.63 3.30
CA CYS A 17 -21.26 7.55 3.00
C CYS A 17 -22.02 6.66 4.00
N ALA A 18 -21.39 5.65 4.59
CA ALA A 18 -21.98 4.83 5.64
C ALA A 18 -22.32 5.61 6.92
N LEU A 19 -21.75 6.81 7.09
CA LEU A 19 -22.09 7.76 8.16
C LEU A 19 -23.31 8.63 7.82
N GLY A 20 -23.99 8.39 6.69
CA GLY A 20 -25.12 9.20 6.21
C GLY A 20 -24.71 10.51 5.54
N LEU A 21 -23.44 10.63 5.12
CA LEU A 21 -22.89 11.82 4.47
C LEU A 21 -22.79 11.61 2.95
N GLU A 22 -22.89 12.68 2.19
CA GLU A 22 -22.80 12.64 0.72
C GLU A 22 -21.42 13.10 0.25
N ALA A 23 -20.89 12.41 -0.76
CA ALA A 23 -19.64 12.74 -1.40
C ALA A 23 -19.59 12.27 -2.85
N ASP A 24 -18.81 12.97 -3.66
CA ASP A 24 -18.52 12.62 -5.05
C ASP A 24 -17.29 11.71 -5.16
N ILE A 25 -17.19 10.98 -6.27
CA ILE A 25 -15.99 10.23 -6.66
C ILE A 25 -15.41 10.83 -7.95
N PHE A 26 -14.08 11.10 -7.93
CA PHE A 26 -13.33 11.51 -9.10
C PHE A 26 -12.17 10.53 -9.38
N ALA A 27 -12.49 9.39 -9.97
CA ALA A 27 -11.53 8.32 -10.25
C ALA A 27 -11.87 7.60 -11.55
N ALA A 28 -11.05 7.76 -12.58
CA ALA A 28 -11.25 7.11 -13.88
C ALA A 28 -11.30 5.58 -13.78
N GLY A 29 -10.48 4.99 -12.89
CA GLY A 29 -10.50 3.55 -12.63
C GLY A 29 -11.80 3.03 -12.00
N LEU A 30 -12.65 3.91 -11.46
CA LEU A 30 -14.00 3.61 -10.96
C LEU A 30 -15.09 4.07 -11.95
N LYS A 31 -14.70 4.57 -13.13
CA LYS A 31 -15.60 5.11 -14.17
C LYS A 31 -16.49 6.27 -13.65
N ARG A 32 -16.03 7.00 -12.64
CA ARG A 32 -16.73 8.16 -12.05
C ARG A 32 -15.84 9.39 -12.08
N LYS A 33 -16.39 10.53 -12.49
CA LYS A 33 -15.71 11.84 -12.58
C LYS A 33 -16.66 12.96 -12.11
N GLU A 34 -17.14 12.86 -10.90
CA GLU A 34 -18.03 13.83 -10.26
C GLU A 34 -17.18 14.74 -9.36
N SER A 35 -17.33 16.07 -9.47
CA SER A 35 -16.51 17.05 -8.76
C SER A 35 -17.31 18.25 -8.20
N HIS A 36 -18.64 18.12 -8.13
CA HIS A 36 -19.52 19.24 -7.72
C HIS A 36 -19.89 19.19 -6.23
N GLY A 37 -19.68 18.07 -5.57
CA GLY A 37 -19.98 17.89 -4.16
C GLY A 37 -19.05 18.68 -3.24
N LYS A 38 -19.53 18.95 -2.02
CA LYS A 38 -18.71 19.56 -0.96
C LYS A 38 -17.52 18.73 -0.57
N VAL A 39 -17.64 17.40 -0.70
CA VAL A 39 -16.59 16.43 -0.45
C VAL A 39 -16.40 15.57 -1.70
N VAL A 40 -15.16 15.48 -2.16
CA VAL A 40 -14.79 14.70 -3.33
C VAL A 40 -13.67 13.73 -2.96
N PHE A 41 -13.87 12.45 -3.22
CA PHE A 41 -12.84 11.42 -3.11
C PHE A 41 -12.21 11.20 -4.48
N GLY A 42 -10.95 11.55 -4.65
CA GLY A 42 -10.26 11.49 -5.94
C GLY A 42 -9.04 10.59 -5.94
N SER A 43 -8.78 9.93 -7.08
CA SER A 43 -7.46 9.36 -7.30
C SER A 43 -6.51 10.45 -7.80
N VAL A 44 -5.28 10.46 -7.26
CA VAL A 44 -4.26 11.46 -7.60
C VAL A 44 -4.10 11.61 -9.11
N GLN A 45 -3.99 10.49 -9.84
CA GLN A 45 -3.79 10.48 -11.29
C GLN A 45 -4.99 11.07 -12.05
N SER A 46 -6.22 10.84 -11.58
CA SER A 46 -7.41 11.38 -12.25
C SER A 46 -7.56 12.86 -11.99
N VAL A 47 -7.31 13.32 -10.78
CA VAL A 47 -7.40 14.73 -10.40
C VAL A 47 -6.30 15.55 -11.10
N ALA A 48 -5.04 15.10 -11.07
CA ALA A 48 -3.92 15.77 -11.70
C ALA A 48 -4.11 15.99 -13.22
N ARG A 49 -4.78 15.06 -13.89
CA ARG A 49 -5.06 15.16 -15.34
C ARG A 49 -6.29 16.01 -15.70
N ASN A 50 -7.05 16.48 -14.73
CA ASN A 50 -8.32 17.21 -14.93
C ASN A 50 -8.45 18.32 -13.89
N LEU A 51 -7.40 19.11 -13.69
CA LEU A 51 -7.37 20.18 -12.70
C LEU A 51 -8.46 21.24 -12.95
N GLU A 52 -8.84 21.45 -14.19
CA GLU A 52 -9.89 22.36 -14.62
C GLU A 52 -11.27 22.01 -14.05
N ALA A 53 -11.49 20.75 -13.64
CA ALA A 53 -12.74 20.33 -12.99
C ALA A 53 -12.81 20.76 -11.50
N PHE A 54 -11.71 21.29 -10.94
CA PHE A 54 -11.58 21.63 -9.52
C PHE A 54 -11.39 23.15 -9.35
N GLN A 55 -12.46 23.92 -9.66
CA GLN A 55 -12.50 25.38 -9.52
C GLN A 55 -13.22 25.83 -8.24
N ALA A 56 -13.80 24.92 -7.47
CA ALA A 56 -14.43 25.23 -6.20
C ALA A 56 -13.38 25.58 -5.13
N GLU A 57 -13.69 26.51 -4.25
CA GLU A 57 -12.84 26.92 -3.14
C GLU A 57 -12.85 25.89 -2.02
N PHE A 58 -12.17 24.75 -2.24
CA PHE A 58 -11.98 23.77 -1.17
C PHE A 58 -11.15 24.39 -0.04
N SER A 59 -11.58 24.21 1.20
CA SER A 59 -10.88 24.70 2.39
C SER A 59 -9.88 23.69 2.97
N LEU A 60 -10.03 22.41 2.61
CA LEU A 60 -9.21 21.33 3.14
C LEU A 60 -8.88 20.30 2.04
N LEU A 61 -7.60 20.02 1.89
CA LEU A 61 -7.10 18.90 1.11
C LEU A 61 -6.58 17.82 2.07
N ILE A 62 -7.20 16.63 2.04
CA ILE A 62 -6.75 15.46 2.80
C ILE A 62 -6.02 14.54 1.83
N VAL A 63 -4.81 14.12 2.17
CA VAL A 63 -4.03 13.16 1.39
C VAL A 63 -3.78 11.91 2.21
N ASP A 64 -4.37 10.80 1.75
CA ASP A 64 -4.13 9.47 2.30
C ASP A 64 -2.79 8.93 1.78
N GLU A 65 -2.06 8.19 2.62
CA GLU A 65 -0.68 7.73 2.36
C GLU A 65 0.25 8.88 1.96
N CYS A 66 0.18 9.99 2.70
CA CYS A 66 0.87 11.24 2.39
C CYS A 66 2.40 11.14 2.36
N HIS A 67 2.99 10.05 2.90
CA HIS A 67 4.42 9.76 2.74
C HIS A 67 4.85 9.59 1.27
N ARG A 68 3.88 9.38 0.35
CA ARG A 68 4.11 9.28 -1.10
C ARG A 68 4.27 10.64 -1.80
N ILE A 69 3.96 11.76 -1.13
CA ILE A 69 4.10 13.09 -1.73
C ILE A 69 5.60 13.38 -1.92
N GLY A 70 6.08 13.37 -3.16
CA GLY A 70 7.47 13.71 -3.51
C GLY A 70 7.76 15.20 -3.35
N ASP A 71 9.05 15.56 -3.28
CA ASP A 71 9.51 16.94 -3.29
C ASP A 71 9.64 17.48 -4.72
N ASP A 72 9.43 16.64 -5.72
CA ASP A 72 9.46 16.99 -7.12
C ASP A 72 8.26 17.89 -7.45
N GLU A 73 8.54 19.11 -7.88
CA GLU A 73 7.54 20.11 -8.26
C GLU A 73 6.66 19.64 -9.44
N GLU A 74 7.17 18.76 -10.30
CA GLU A 74 6.43 18.14 -11.40
C GLU A 74 5.55 16.97 -10.95
N SER A 75 5.65 16.54 -9.69
CA SER A 75 4.83 15.45 -9.19
C SER A 75 3.33 15.79 -9.26
N GLN A 76 2.51 14.78 -9.50
CA GLN A 76 1.06 14.94 -9.57
C GLN A 76 0.46 15.56 -8.29
N TYR A 77 1.03 15.25 -7.14
CA TYR A 77 0.62 15.83 -5.86
C TYR A 77 0.89 17.34 -5.81
N GLN A 78 2.08 17.77 -6.24
CA GLN A 78 2.46 19.17 -6.25
C GLN A 78 1.62 19.97 -7.24
N GLN A 79 1.33 19.43 -8.42
CA GLN A 79 0.44 20.04 -9.40
C GLN A 79 -0.95 20.29 -8.81
N ILE A 80 -1.55 19.29 -8.14
CA ILE A 80 -2.85 19.44 -7.48
C ILE A 80 -2.79 20.48 -6.37
N LEU A 81 -1.79 20.42 -5.49
CA LEU A 81 -1.63 21.33 -4.38
C LEU A 81 -1.48 22.78 -4.87
N THR A 82 -0.63 23.01 -5.87
CA THR A 82 -0.41 24.33 -6.48
C THR A 82 -1.70 24.86 -7.10
N HIS A 83 -2.44 24.02 -7.86
CA HIS A 83 -3.71 24.42 -8.47
C HIS A 83 -4.74 24.80 -7.40
N LEU A 84 -4.98 23.95 -6.41
CA LEU A 84 -5.99 24.20 -5.38
C LEU A 84 -5.62 25.40 -4.48
N THR A 85 -4.32 25.60 -4.20
CA THR A 85 -3.86 26.78 -3.45
C THR A 85 -4.02 28.07 -4.25
N LYS A 86 -3.89 28.01 -5.59
CA LYS A 86 -4.17 29.15 -6.47
C LYS A 86 -5.65 29.51 -6.47
N VAL A 87 -6.55 28.53 -6.42
CA VAL A 87 -8.01 28.74 -6.33
C VAL A 87 -8.40 29.26 -4.94
N ASN A 88 -7.86 28.66 -3.88
CA ASN A 88 -8.06 29.10 -2.49
C ASN A 88 -6.74 29.20 -1.74
N PRO A 89 -6.19 30.44 -1.55
CA PRO A 89 -4.95 30.67 -0.80
C PRO A 89 -5.02 30.25 0.68
N HIS A 90 -6.21 30.04 1.22
CA HIS A 90 -6.43 29.59 2.60
C HIS A 90 -6.62 28.08 2.72
N LEU A 91 -6.36 27.31 1.64
CA LEU A 91 -6.41 25.86 1.64
C LEU A 91 -5.49 25.30 2.74
N ARG A 92 -6.02 24.37 3.52
CA ARG A 92 -5.24 23.60 4.50
C ARG A 92 -4.94 22.21 3.96
N LEU A 93 -3.72 21.75 4.19
CA LEU A 93 -3.28 20.39 3.83
C LEU A 93 -3.23 19.52 5.08
N LEU A 94 -3.93 18.38 5.04
CA LEU A 94 -3.86 17.32 6.06
C LEU A 94 -3.34 16.04 5.43
N GLY A 95 -2.26 15.50 5.97
CA GLY A 95 -1.69 14.22 5.58
C GLY A 95 -2.06 13.12 6.57
N LEU A 96 -2.45 11.96 6.06
CA LEU A 96 -2.66 10.74 6.82
C LEU A 96 -1.65 9.69 6.37
N THR A 97 -0.97 9.03 7.30
CA THR A 97 -0.04 7.93 7.01
C THR A 97 0.25 7.10 8.24
N ALA A 98 0.47 5.80 8.05
CA ALA A 98 1.00 4.92 9.08
C ALA A 98 2.55 4.99 9.19
N THR A 99 3.22 5.52 8.15
CA THR A 99 4.69 5.56 8.02
C THR A 99 5.16 6.97 7.68
N PRO A 100 5.25 7.89 8.66
CA PRO A 100 5.62 9.29 8.42
C PRO A 100 7.13 9.49 8.18
N PHE A 101 7.78 8.52 7.56
CA PHE A 101 9.21 8.49 7.31
C PHE A 101 9.50 7.99 5.89
N ARG A 102 10.53 8.55 5.23
CA ARG A 102 11.01 8.10 3.92
C ARG A 102 12.47 7.67 4.01
N LEU A 103 12.77 6.52 3.41
CA LEU A 103 14.16 6.06 3.24
C LEU A 103 15.00 7.13 2.52
N GLY A 104 16.17 7.41 3.06
CA GLY A 104 17.09 8.41 2.51
C GLY A 104 16.70 9.87 2.68
N LYS A 105 15.48 10.18 3.16
CA LYS A 105 15.01 11.56 3.36
C LYS A 105 14.58 11.88 4.81
N GLY A 106 14.26 10.86 5.60
CA GLY A 106 13.85 11.06 6.99
C GLY A 106 12.35 11.35 7.17
N TRP A 107 12.02 12.06 8.22
CA TRP A 107 10.65 12.39 8.60
C TRP A 107 10.01 13.37 7.62
N ILE A 108 8.72 13.15 7.28
CA ILE A 108 7.96 13.99 6.34
C ILE A 108 7.37 15.26 7.00
N TYR A 109 7.55 15.44 8.30
CA TYR A 109 7.11 16.59 9.08
C TYR A 109 8.26 17.13 9.95
N HIS A 110 8.19 18.41 10.31
CA HIS A 110 9.20 19.08 11.11
C HIS A 110 8.96 18.95 12.62
N PHE A 111 7.81 19.39 13.13
CA PHE A 111 7.47 19.37 14.56
C PHE A 111 6.50 18.23 14.91
N HIS A 112 6.79 17.55 16.01
CA HIS A 112 5.86 16.63 16.63
C HIS A 112 5.06 17.33 17.73
N TYR A 113 3.77 17.01 17.91
CA TYR A 113 2.90 17.66 18.91
C TYR A 113 3.39 17.52 20.37
N HIS A 114 4.31 16.62 20.64
CA HIS A 114 5.02 16.57 21.95
C HIS A 114 6.22 17.53 22.04
N GLY A 115 6.40 18.43 21.09
CA GLY A 115 7.46 19.44 21.09
C GLY A 115 8.81 19.00 20.55
N MET A 116 8.89 17.80 19.95
CA MET A 116 10.15 17.31 19.37
C MET A 116 10.30 17.76 17.92
N VAL A 117 11.49 18.21 17.56
CA VAL A 117 11.92 18.41 16.16
C VAL A 117 12.37 17.06 15.62
N ARG A 118 11.80 16.61 14.50
CA ARG A 118 12.14 15.32 13.88
C ARG A 118 12.66 15.45 12.46
N GLY A 119 12.02 16.25 11.63
CA GLY A 119 12.38 16.42 10.21
C GLY A 119 13.01 17.77 9.90
N ASP A 120 13.31 17.98 8.63
CA ASP A 120 13.85 19.23 8.10
C ASP A 120 12.77 20.34 8.20
N GLU A 121 13.21 21.61 8.39
CA GLU A 121 12.34 22.78 8.35
C GLU A 121 11.63 22.98 7.00
N LYS A 122 12.19 22.43 5.92
CA LYS A 122 11.62 22.44 4.56
C LYS A 122 10.64 21.27 4.31
N ALA A 123 10.38 20.42 5.31
CA ALA A 123 9.41 19.34 5.16
C ALA A 123 8.04 19.90 4.75
N LEU A 124 7.35 19.17 3.85
CA LEU A 124 6.03 19.58 3.34
C LEU A 124 5.02 19.81 4.47
N PHE A 125 5.05 18.95 5.49
CA PHE A 125 4.21 19.10 6.67
C PHE A 125 5.02 19.77 7.78
N ARG A 126 4.51 20.89 8.27
CA ARG A 126 5.11 21.57 9.41
C ARG A 126 4.96 20.78 10.70
N ASP A 127 3.74 20.33 10.97
CA ASP A 127 3.37 19.77 12.26
C ASP A 127 2.79 18.35 12.11
N CYS A 128 3.24 17.42 12.95
CA CYS A 128 2.51 16.22 13.26
C CYS A 128 1.52 16.55 14.38
N ILE A 129 0.24 16.64 14.06
CA ILE A 129 -0.80 17.06 15.00
C ILE A 129 -1.35 15.91 15.85
N TYR A 130 -1.14 14.67 15.43
CA TYR A 130 -1.57 13.48 16.14
C TYR A 130 -0.79 12.24 15.69
N GLU A 131 -0.41 11.40 16.63
CA GLU A 131 0.16 10.07 16.39
C GLU A 131 -0.61 9.04 17.21
N LEU A 132 -1.09 7.98 16.56
CA LEU A 132 -1.69 6.83 17.22
C LEU A 132 -0.67 5.68 17.28
N PRO A 133 -0.03 5.44 18.44
CA PRO A 133 1.04 4.44 18.51
C PRO A 133 0.53 3.03 18.22
N LEU A 134 1.30 2.26 17.41
CA LEU A 134 1.01 0.86 17.10
C LEU A 134 0.76 0.02 18.37
N ARG A 135 1.57 0.26 19.41
CA ARG A 135 1.42 -0.42 20.72
C ARG A 135 0.06 -0.16 21.38
N TYR A 136 -0.47 1.07 21.24
CA TYR A 136 -1.81 1.40 21.73
C TYR A 136 -2.88 0.60 20.97
N MET A 137 -2.79 0.55 19.65
CA MET A 137 -3.73 -0.17 18.78
C MET A 137 -3.76 -1.67 19.10
N ILE A 138 -2.59 -2.28 19.29
CA ILE A 138 -2.47 -3.68 19.69
C ILE A 138 -3.07 -3.90 21.10
N LYS A 139 -2.70 -3.06 22.06
CA LYS A 139 -3.18 -3.20 23.46
C LYS A 139 -4.70 -3.12 23.57
N HIS A 140 -5.37 -2.33 22.70
CA HIS A 140 -6.82 -2.16 22.72
C HIS A 140 -7.54 -3.08 21.72
N GLY A 141 -6.85 -4.05 21.11
CA GLY A 141 -7.46 -5.05 20.24
C GLY A 141 -7.87 -4.54 18.85
N TYR A 142 -7.44 -3.34 18.47
CA TYR A 142 -7.67 -2.82 17.11
C TYR A 142 -6.77 -3.47 16.07
N LEU A 143 -5.58 -3.92 16.48
CA LEU A 143 -4.63 -4.64 15.64
C LEU A 143 -4.17 -5.91 16.34
N THR A 144 -3.98 -6.96 15.55
CA THR A 144 -3.39 -8.22 16.03
C THR A 144 -1.89 -8.03 16.29
N PRO A 145 -1.35 -8.48 17.43
CA PRO A 145 0.08 -8.47 17.64
C PRO A 145 0.77 -9.37 16.60
N PRO A 146 1.80 -8.86 15.89
CA PRO A 146 2.57 -9.71 15.01
C PRO A 146 3.44 -10.67 15.83
N GLU A 147 3.40 -11.94 15.46
CA GLU A 147 4.32 -12.96 15.96
C GLU A 147 5.27 -13.34 14.83
N ARG A 148 6.56 -13.24 15.08
CA ARG A 148 7.56 -13.67 14.11
C ARG A 148 7.77 -15.17 14.25
N LEU A 149 7.48 -15.89 13.19
CA LEU A 149 7.82 -17.30 13.07
C LEU A 149 9.18 -17.41 12.38
N ASP A 150 10.20 -17.77 13.12
CA ASP A 150 11.51 -18.06 12.53
C ASP A 150 11.47 -19.45 11.90
N MET A 151 11.76 -19.51 10.62
CA MET A 151 11.94 -20.78 9.91
C MET A 151 13.34 -21.33 10.25
N PRO A 152 13.45 -22.42 10.99
CA PRO A 152 14.73 -22.84 11.55
C PRO A 152 15.71 -23.42 10.53
N VAL A 153 15.30 -23.70 9.29
CA VAL A 153 16.08 -24.59 8.41
C VAL A 153 16.56 -23.94 7.12
N VAL A 154 15.79 -23.04 6.48
CA VAL A 154 16.16 -22.53 5.16
C VAL A 154 15.62 -21.13 4.90
N GLN A 155 16.50 -20.21 4.52
CA GLN A 155 16.14 -18.84 4.08
C GLN A 155 16.85 -18.54 2.76
N TYR A 156 16.25 -17.67 1.94
CA TYR A 156 16.96 -17.10 0.79
C TYR A 156 18.08 -16.19 1.26
N ASP A 157 19.24 -16.34 0.64
CA ASP A 157 20.35 -15.40 0.82
C ASP A 157 20.33 -14.33 -0.26
N PHE A 158 19.94 -13.13 0.11
CA PHE A 158 19.94 -11.95 -0.74
C PHE A 158 21.12 -10.99 -0.44
N SER A 159 22.08 -11.39 0.39
CA SER A 159 23.20 -10.54 0.82
C SER A 159 24.07 -10.00 -0.32
N ARG A 160 24.04 -10.65 -1.48
CA ARG A 160 24.83 -10.26 -2.67
C ARG A 160 24.08 -9.30 -3.59
N LEU A 161 22.80 -9.00 -3.32
CA LEU A 161 22.06 -8.04 -4.12
C LEU A 161 22.46 -6.62 -3.77
N GLN A 162 22.60 -5.79 -4.79
CA GLN A 162 22.84 -4.36 -4.63
C GLN A 162 21.56 -3.62 -5.04
N ALA A 163 21.06 -2.77 -4.14
CA ALA A 163 19.95 -1.89 -4.44
C ALA A 163 20.38 -0.83 -5.47
N GLN A 164 19.49 -0.50 -6.37
CA GLN A 164 19.64 0.63 -7.30
C GLN A 164 19.55 1.97 -6.54
N SER A 165 19.85 3.07 -7.21
CA SER A 165 19.76 4.42 -6.63
C SER A 165 18.37 4.82 -6.09
N ASN A 166 17.33 4.12 -6.55
CA ASN A 166 15.95 4.29 -6.09
C ASN A 166 15.55 3.35 -4.92
N GLY A 167 16.52 2.59 -4.37
CA GLY A 167 16.27 1.62 -3.30
C GLY A 167 15.66 0.29 -3.76
N LEU A 168 15.41 0.10 -5.07
CA LEU A 168 14.82 -1.12 -5.61
C LEU A 168 15.90 -2.07 -6.13
N PHE A 169 15.58 -3.36 -6.14
CA PHE A 169 16.44 -4.39 -6.74
C PHE A 169 16.05 -4.65 -8.19
N SER A 170 17.03 -4.91 -9.04
CA SER A 170 16.80 -5.32 -10.43
C SER A 170 16.12 -6.69 -10.47
N GLU A 171 15.03 -6.81 -11.26
CA GLU A 171 14.33 -8.09 -11.43
C GLU A 171 15.24 -9.19 -12.01
N ALA A 172 16.15 -8.81 -12.93
CA ALA A 172 17.13 -9.73 -13.49
C ALA A 172 18.11 -10.28 -12.44
N ASP A 173 18.56 -9.42 -11.51
CA ASP A 173 19.45 -9.84 -10.42
C ASP A 173 18.71 -10.72 -9.41
N LEU A 174 17.47 -10.37 -9.08
CA LEU A 174 16.62 -11.20 -8.22
C LEU A 174 16.40 -12.59 -8.82
N ASN A 175 16.03 -12.69 -10.08
CA ASN A 175 15.83 -13.98 -10.76
C ASN A 175 17.13 -14.77 -10.83
N ARG A 176 18.28 -14.13 -11.07
CA ARG A 176 19.59 -14.80 -11.08
C ARG A 176 19.95 -15.39 -9.71
N GLU A 177 19.74 -14.66 -8.62
CA GLU A 177 20.02 -15.16 -7.27
C GLU A 177 19.02 -16.25 -6.85
N LEU A 178 17.75 -16.11 -7.17
CA LEU A 178 16.74 -17.15 -6.91
C LEU A 178 17.03 -18.45 -7.69
N LYS A 179 17.45 -18.37 -8.95
CA LYS A 179 17.85 -19.55 -9.74
C LYS A 179 18.99 -20.35 -9.11
N LYS A 180 19.93 -19.69 -8.43
CA LYS A 180 20.99 -20.39 -7.68
C LYS A 180 20.43 -21.13 -6.46
N GLN A 181 19.27 -20.72 -5.98
CA GLN A 181 18.65 -21.19 -4.76
C GLN A 181 17.32 -21.98 -5.00
N GLN A 182 17.07 -22.45 -6.22
CA GLN A 182 15.83 -23.15 -6.59
C GLN A 182 15.51 -24.39 -5.72
N ARG A 183 16.52 -25.04 -5.18
CA ARG A 183 16.32 -26.18 -4.27
C ARG A 183 15.71 -25.78 -2.92
N ILE A 184 15.75 -24.50 -2.59
CA ILE A 184 15.29 -23.94 -1.31
C ILE A 184 13.79 -23.68 -1.34
N THR A 185 13.25 -23.19 -2.47
CA THR A 185 11.84 -22.80 -2.62
C THR A 185 10.86 -23.92 -2.19
N PRO A 186 11.03 -25.19 -2.64
CA PRO A 186 10.11 -26.26 -2.22
C PRO A 186 10.10 -26.49 -0.70
N HIS A 187 11.26 -26.37 -0.04
CA HIS A 187 11.35 -26.54 1.42
C HIS A 187 10.65 -25.39 2.16
N ILE A 188 10.84 -24.15 1.71
CA ILE A 188 10.15 -22.99 2.28
C ILE A 188 8.63 -23.14 2.13
N ILE A 189 8.15 -23.52 0.93
CA ILE A 189 6.72 -23.67 0.67
C ILE A 189 6.13 -24.82 1.48
N SER A 190 6.84 -25.92 1.63
CA SER A 190 6.40 -27.02 2.52
C SER A 190 6.21 -26.55 3.96
N GLN A 191 7.12 -25.74 4.49
CA GLN A 191 6.99 -25.19 5.84
C GLN A 191 5.84 -24.18 5.94
N ILE A 192 5.64 -23.32 4.91
CA ILE A 192 4.48 -22.40 4.87
C ILE A 192 3.17 -23.20 4.89
N ILE A 193 3.07 -24.29 4.12
CA ILE A 193 1.89 -25.15 4.11
C ILE A 193 1.66 -25.78 5.51
N GLU A 194 2.71 -26.20 6.19
CA GLU A 194 2.62 -26.75 7.54
C GLU A 194 2.09 -25.70 8.53
N PHE A 195 2.66 -24.48 8.54
CA PHE A 195 2.17 -23.39 9.39
C PHE A 195 0.75 -22.95 9.03
N ALA A 196 0.35 -23.11 7.77
CA ALA A 196 -0.95 -22.70 7.27
C ALA A 196 -2.09 -23.67 7.60
N GLN A 197 -1.81 -24.86 8.15
CA GLN A 197 -2.85 -25.88 8.43
C GLN A 197 -4.00 -25.36 9.29
N THR A 198 -3.69 -24.49 10.25
CA THR A 198 -4.66 -23.88 11.18
C THR A 198 -5.02 -22.44 10.82
N ARG A 199 -4.53 -21.92 9.69
CA ARG A 199 -4.71 -20.51 9.27
C ARG A 199 -5.86 -20.37 8.30
N LYS A 200 -6.50 -19.18 8.33
CA LYS A 200 -7.66 -18.84 7.50
C LYS A 200 -7.25 -18.22 6.16
N GLY A 201 -6.23 -17.37 6.19
CA GLY A 201 -5.74 -16.68 5.01
C GLY A 201 -4.23 -16.48 5.05
N VAL A 202 -3.56 -16.83 3.97
CA VAL A 202 -2.11 -16.76 3.82
C VAL A 202 -1.76 -15.83 2.67
N MET A 203 -1.01 -14.77 2.94
CA MET A 203 -0.45 -13.90 1.90
C MET A 203 1.03 -14.20 1.70
N ILE A 204 1.44 -14.43 0.46
CA ILE A 204 2.82 -14.70 0.09
C ILE A 204 3.32 -13.59 -0.84
N PHE A 205 4.34 -12.86 -0.41
CA PHE A 205 4.98 -11.80 -1.19
C PHE A 205 6.21 -12.37 -1.89
N ALA A 206 6.08 -12.63 -3.18
CA ALA A 206 7.17 -13.13 -4.02
C ALA A 206 8.05 -11.99 -4.54
N ALA A 207 9.31 -12.30 -4.86
CA ALA A 207 10.28 -11.34 -5.34
C ALA A 207 10.05 -10.92 -6.80
N THR A 208 9.68 -11.87 -7.66
CA THR A 208 9.46 -11.69 -9.10
C THR A 208 8.26 -12.49 -9.57
N VAL A 209 7.79 -12.22 -10.80
CA VAL A 209 6.68 -12.98 -11.41
C VAL A 209 7.08 -14.45 -11.66
N GLU A 210 8.33 -14.70 -12.08
CA GLU A 210 8.86 -16.06 -12.28
C GLU A 210 8.85 -16.85 -10.95
N HIS A 211 9.35 -16.22 -9.88
CA HIS A 211 9.34 -16.79 -8.53
C HIS A 211 7.90 -17.05 -8.03
N ALA A 212 6.97 -16.12 -8.27
CA ALA A 212 5.59 -16.29 -7.88
C ALA A 212 4.89 -17.48 -8.57
N LYS A 213 5.21 -17.72 -9.85
CA LYS A 213 4.71 -18.88 -10.60
C LYS A 213 5.29 -20.20 -10.07
N GLU A 214 6.57 -20.20 -9.69
CA GLU A 214 7.21 -21.37 -9.04
C GLU A 214 6.51 -21.68 -7.70
N ILE A 215 6.30 -20.65 -6.86
CA ILE A 215 5.57 -20.79 -5.59
C ILE A 215 4.16 -21.33 -5.81
N LEU A 216 3.41 -20.77 -6.76
CA LEU A 216 2.05 -21.22 -7.06
C LEU A 216 2.00 -22.69 -7.46
N GLY A 217 2.98 -23.15 -8.25
CA GLY A 217 3.09 -24.55 -8.68
C GLY A 217 3.39 -25.55 -7.54
N LEU A 218 3.84 -25.05 -6.38
CA LEU A 218 4.13 -25.85 -5.19
C LEU A 218 3.00 -25.83 -4.15
N LEU A 219 2.02 -24.93 -4.32
CA LEU A 219 0.86 -24.82 -3.44
C LEU A 219 -0.29 -25.74 -3.91
N PRO A 220 -1.25 -26.08 -3.04
CA PRO A 220 -2.45 -26.82 -3.44
C PRO A 220 -3.22 -26.04 -4.54
N ALA A 221 -3.43 -26.68 -5.70
CA ALA A 221 -3.93 -26.01 -6.91
C ALA A 221 -5.33 -25.38 -6.73
N ASP A 222 -6.21 -26.04 -5.97
CA ASP A 222 -7.57 -25.55 -5.75
C ASP A 222 -7.69 -24.55 -4.58
N ASP A 223 -6.59 -24.27 -3.86
CA ASP A 223 -6.55 -23.44 -2.65
C ASP A 223 -5.58 -22.27 -2.78
N ALA A 224 -5.09 -21.97 -3.99
CA ALA A 224 -4.11 -20.92 -4.24
C ALA A 224 -4.42 -20.10 -5.50
N ALA A 225 -4.09 -18.79 -5.44
CA ALA A 225 -4.18 -17.89 -6.59
C ALA A 225 -2.99 -16.94 -6.63
N LEU A 226 -2.72 -16.39 -7.83
CA LEU A 226 -1.63 -15.45 -8.09
C LEU A 226 -2.18 -14.13 -8.62
N ILE A 227 -1.71 -13.03 -8.05
CA ILE A 227 -1.95 -11.67 -8.56
C ILE A 227 -0.61 -11.00 -8.86
N THR A 228 -0.47 -10.48 -10.09
CA THR A 228 0.71 -9.71 -10.52
C THR A 228 0.29 -8.37 -11.12
N GLY A 229 1.27 -7.55 -11.49
CA GLY A 229 1.02 -6.30 -12.23
C GLY A 229 0.28 -6.53 -13.56
N ASP A 230 0.51 -7.66 -14.22
CA ASP A 230 -0.10 -8.02 -15.51
C ASP A 230 -1.50 -8.62 -15.37
N THR A 231 -1.96 -8.96 -14.17
CA THR A 231 -3.31 -9.50 -13.94
C THR A 231 -4.35 -8.43 -14.34
N PRO A 232 -5.26 -8.73 -15.29
CA PRO A 232 -6.30 -7.79 -15.72
C PRO A 232 -7.14 -7.30 -14.54
N GLY A 233 -7.55 -6.01 -14.55
CA GLY A 233 -8.24 -5.40 -13.43
C GLY A 233 -9.52 -6.16 -13.01
N SER A 234 -10.34 -6.60 -13.98
CA SER A 234 -11.55 -7.38 -13.70
C SER A 234 -11.26 -8.75 -13.06
N GLU A 235 -10.23 -9.43 -13.52
CA GLU A 235 -9.80 -10.71 -12.95
C GLU A 235 -9.22 -10.51 -11.54
N ARG A 236 -8.42 -9.47 -11.37
CA ARG A 236 -7.87 -9.08 -10.05
C ARG A 236 -8.97 -8.82 -9.03
N ASP A 237 -9.99 -8.06 -9.41
CA ASP A 237 -11.12 -7.74 -8.54
C ASP A 237 -11.86 -9.03 -8.10
N VAL A 238 -12.08 -9.98 -9.03
CA VAL A 238 -12.70 -11.28 -8.73
C VAL A 238 -11.82 -12.12 -7.80
N LEU A 239 -10.51 -12.18 -8.04
CA LEU A 239 -9.58 -12.93 -7.17
C LEU A 239 -9.54 -12.34 -5.76
N ILE A 240 -9.53 -11.01 -5.63
CA ILE A 240 -9.57 -10.33 -4.33
C ILE A 240 -10.88 -10.64 -3.58
N GLU A 241 -12.02 -10.56 -4.25
CA GLU A 241 -13.31 -10.88 -3.63
C GLU A 241 -13.40 -12.35 -3.19
N ASN A 242 -12.90 -13.28 -4.02
CA ASN A 242 -12.87 -14.70 -3.68
C ASN A 242 -11.94 -14.96 -2.49
N PHE A 243 -10.80 -14.30 -2.41
CA PHE A 243 -9.89 -14.41 -1.27
C PHE A 243 -10.52 -13.86 0.02
N LYS A 244 -11.15 -12.68 -0.03
CA LYS A 244 -11.88 -12.09 1.10
C LYS A 244 -13.04 -12.96 1.55
N ALA A 245 -13.71 -13.64 0.63
CA ALA A 245 -14.75 -14.62 0.91
C ALA A 245 -14.21 -15.99 1.37
N GLN A 246 -12.89 -16.12 1.54
CA GLN A 246 -12.20 -17.34 1.98
C GLN A 246 -12.49 -18.56 1.08
N ARG A 247 -12.64 -18.35 -0.24
CA ARG A 247 -12.85 -19.42 -1.21
C ARG A 247 -11.57 -20.16 -1.56
N PHE A 248 -10.42 -19.57 -1.26
CA PHE A 248 -9.09 -20.19 -1.29
C PHE A 248 -8.23 -19.54 -0.20
N ARG A 249 -7.21 -20.25 0.26
CA ARG A 249 -6.38 -19.85 1.41
C ARG A 249 -5.14 -19.05 1.03
N TYR A 250 -4.44 -19.42 -0.05
CA TYR A 250 -3.14 -18.88 -0.39
C TYR A 250 -3.27 -17.83 -1.50
N LEU A 251 -2.86 -16.59 -1.20
CA LEU A 251 -2.78 -15.53 -2.19
C LEU A 251 -1.31 -15.15 -2.40
N VAL A 252 -0.75 -15.53 -3.55
CA VAL A 252 0.59 -15.14 -3.97
C VAL A 252 0.51 -13.81 -4.70
N ASN A 253 1.40 -12.87 -4.39
CA ASN A 253 1.42 -11.59 -5.10
C ASN A 253 2.85 -11.07 -5.32
N VAL A 254 3.01 -10.23 -6.34
CA VAL A 254 4.26 -9.52 -6.67
C VAL A 254 3.98 -8.02 -6.65
N ALA A 255 4.35 -7.37 -5.55
CA ALA A 255 4.31 -5.90 -5.37
C ALA A 255 2.96 -5.20 -5.64
N VAL A 256 1.83 -5.95 -5.72
CA VAL A 256 0.52 -5.38 -6.08
C VAL A 256 -0.33 -5.06 -4.86
N LEU A 257 -0.33 -5.93 -3.84
CA LEU A 257 -1.17 -5.81 -2.64
C LEU A 257 -0.39 -5.29 -1.43
N THR A 258 0.49 -4.33 -1.65
CA THR A 258 1.38 -3.79 -0.61
C THR A 258 0.75 -2.66 0.20
N THR A 259 -0.25 -1.98 -0.34
CA THR A 259 -0.92 -0.84 0.31
C THR A 259 -2.42 -0.87 0.03
N GLY A 260 -3.22 -0.49 1.03
CA GLY A 260 -4.67 -0.37 0.89
C GLY A 260 -5.44 -1.68 0.76
N PHE A 261 -4.77 -2.83 0.88
CA PHE A 261 -5.42 -4.13 0.88
C PHE A 261 -5.92 -4.47 2.29
N ASP A 262 -7.22 -4.61 2.42
CA ASP A 262 -7.89 -4.95 3.69
C ASP A 262 -8.51 -6.35 3.59
N ALA A 263 -7.94 -7.29 4.34
CA ALA A 263 -8.38 -8.68 4.43
C ALA A 263 -8.20 -9.20 5.87
N PRO A 264 -9.14 -8.92 6.78
CA PRO A 264 -9.00 -9.20 8.20
C PRO A 264 -8.85 -10.68 8.57
N HIS A 265 -9.17 -11.59 7.66
CA HIS A 265 -9.00 -13.04 7.87
C HIS A 265 -7.57 -13.51 7.64
N VAL A 266 -6.70 -12.68 7.05
CA VAL A 266 -5.29 -13.02 6.84
C VAL A 266 -4.58 -13.08 8.18
N ASP A 267 -4.06 -14.26 8.51
CA ASP A 267 -3.41 -14.56 9.78
C ASP A 267 -2.03 -15.22 9.62
N LEU A 268 -1.54 -15.33 8.37
CA LEU A 268 -0.16 -15.70 8.05
C LEU A 268 0.34 -14.87 6.87
N ILE A 269 1.51 -14.25 7.02
CA ILE A 269 2.19 -13.51 5.97
C ILE A 269 3.58 -14.10 5.77
N ALA A 270 3.89 -14.51 4.53
CA ALA A 270 5.22 -14.98 4.13
C ALA A 270 5.87 -13.95 3.20
N ILE A 271 7.03 -13.43 3.60
CA ILE A 271 7.79 -12.45 2.83
C ILE A 271 8.98 -13.17 2.20
N LEU A 272 8.87 -13.52 0.92
CA LEU A 272 9.86 -14.27 0.14
C LEU A 272 10.60 -13.34 -0.86
N ARG A 273 10.76 -12.11 -0.48
CA ARG A 273 11.50 -11.08 -1.22
C ARG A 273 12.45 -10.35 -0.28
N PRO A 274 13.54 -9.74 -0.79
CA PRO A 274 14.35 -8.87 0.04
C PRO A 274 13.50 -7.70 0.53
N THR A 275 13.67 -7.35 1.80
CA THR A 275 13.10 -6.15 2.45
C THR A 275 14.27 -5.28 2.89
N GLU A 276 14.16 -3.98 2.66
CA GLU A 276 15.09 -3.01 3.19
C GLU A 276 14.90 -2.81 4.70
#